data_ed01675587925e92ed4625313a62d654
#
_entry.id   ed01675587925e92ed4625313a62d654
#
_cell.length_a   1.000
_cell.length_b   1.000
_cell.length_c   1.000
_cell.angle_alpha   90.00
_cell.angle_beta   90.00
_cell.angle_gamma   90.00
#
_symmetry.space_group_name_H-M   'P 1'
#
loop_
_entity.id
_entity.type
_entity.pdbx_description
1 polymer ?
#
loop_
_entity_poly.entity_id
_entity_poly.type
_entity_poly.pdbx_seq_one_letter_code
_entity_poly.pdbx_strand_id
1 'polypeptide(L)'
;TGDVIDFIHILGSVLDLGVPSDSTVSLAKLTATGTKDATTFLRGDNSFAVPSGGKIGQVLQSHKIDQFSTTNGIGGTGFTDITGLSQAITPSATSSKILIIANIYISSSGTGSRQYYRIEKGGTAIGLPSAMSSGTAVFGSNYNWHSTTSTVMMSLVYLDSPSTTSATTYNISTTHNGNDGDATVRINFQANSGNGVNDDNGTSNITLMEVLA
;
A
#
# COMPACT_ATOMS: atom_id res chain seq x y z
N THR A 1 85.89 -14.36 -8.44
CA THR A 1 85.13 -14.91 -7.42
C THR A 1 83.97 -14.12 -7.17
N GLY A 2 83.08 -14.38 -7.40
CA GLY A 2 82.06 -13.79 -7.22
C GLY A 2 80.77 -14.27 -7.11
N ASP A 3 80.01 -14.04 -6.72
CA ASP A 3 78.99 -14.61 -6.56
C ASP A 3 77.90 -14.05 -6.17
N VAL A 4 77.23 -14.19 -6.26
CA VAL A 4 76.24 -14.01 -6.30
C VAL A 4 75.14 -14.27 -5.99
N ILE A 5 74.32 -14.15 -6.04
CA ILE A 5 73.28 -14.57 -6.06
C ILE A 5 72.16 -14.48 -5.64
N ASP A 6 71.76 -14.30 -5.15
CA ASP A 6 70.97 -14.24 -4.35
C ASP A 6 69.67 -13.85 -4.46
N PHE A 7 69.27 -13.26 -5.19
CA PHE A 7 68.03 -12.87 -5.50
C PHE A 7 67.06 -13.92 -5.48
N ILE A 8 67.34 -14.90 -5.36
CA ILE A 8 66.53 -15.98 -5.43
C ILE A 8 65.38 -16.01 -4.49
N HIS A 9 65.54 -15.58 -3.36
CA HIS A 9 64.43 -15.62 -2.43
C HIS A 9 63.43 -14.55 -2.68
N ILE A 10 63.71 -13.70 -3.51
CA ILE A 10 62.70 -12.76 -3.96
C ILE A 10 61.57 -13.46 -4.68
N LEU A 11 61.89 -14.51 -5.32
CA LEU A 11 60.89 -15.31 -6.02
C LEU A 11 59.98 -16.04 -5.06
N GLY A 12 60.49 -16.45 -3.95
CA GLY A 12 59.66 -17.07 -2.93
C GLY A 12 58.63 -16.12 -2.32
N SER A 13 59.04 -14.90 -2.06
CA SER A 13 58.08 -13.92 -1.52
C SER A 13 57.08 -13.44 -2.56
N VAL A 14 57.38 -13.60 -3.82
CA VAL A 14 56.42 -13.29 -4.88
C VAL A 14 55.40 -14.40 -5.06
N LEU A 15 55.77 -15.61 -4.70
CA LEU A 15 54.87 -16.76 -4.85
C LEU A 15 53.81 -16.86 -3.77
N ASP A 16 53.96 -16.09 -2.71
CA ASP A 16 52.96 -15.99 -1.69
C ASP A 16 51.78 -15.06 -2.04
N LEU A 17 51.65 -14.73 -3.29
CA LEU A 17 50.62 -13.84 -3.79
C LEU A 17 49.23 -14.47 -3.87
N GLY A 18 49.10 -15.70 -3.46
CA GLY A 18 47.82 -16.42 -3.56
C GLY A 18 46.79 -15.96 -2.57
N VAL A 19 47.19 -15.59 -1.37
CA VAL A 19 46.27 -15.18 -0.29
C VAL A 19 46.88 -13.99 0.44
N PRO A 20 46.29 -12.80 0.35
CA PRO A 20 46.70 -11.67 1.18
C PRO A 20 46.58 -12.01 2.66
N SER A 21 47.53 -11.60 3.47
CA SER A 21 47.41 -11.73 4.93
C SER A 21 46.20 -10.99 5.44
N ASP A 22 45.64 -11.45 6.55
CA ASP A 22 44.48 -10.84 7.19
C ASP A 22 44.69 -9.33 7.38
N SER A 23 43.68 -8.56 7.09
CA SER A 23 43.63 -7.09 7.20
C SER A 23 44.60 -6.33 6.29
N THR A 24 45.22 -6.96 5.31
CA THR A 24 46.21 -6.30 4.39
C THR A 24 45.54 -5.71 3.13
N VAL A 25 44.32 -6.12 2.79
CA VAL A 25 43.59 -5.59 1.65
C VAL A 25 42.72 -4.42 2.09
N SER A 26 43.19 -3.21 1.90
CA SER A 26 42.40 -2.01 2.15
C SER A 26 41.47 -1.70 0.96
N LEU A 27 40.44 -0.90 1.18
CA LEU A 27 39.53 -0.43 0.11
C LEU A 27 40.27 0.25 -1.06
N ALA A 28 41.41 0.90 -0.78
CA ALA A 28 42.24 1.55 -1.81
C ALA A 28 42.89 0.55 -2.76
N LYS A 29 43.03 -0.70 -2.35
CA LYS A 29 43.64 -1.77 -3.18
C LYS A 29 42.60 -2.51 -4.04
N LEU A 30 41.31 -2.25 -3.82
CA LEU A 30 40.28 -2.80 -4.67
C LEU A 30 40.13 -1.93 -5.92
N THR A 31 40.29 -2.54 -7.09
CA THR A 31 40.09 -1.85 -8.38
C THR A 31 38.64 -1.66 -8.75
N ALA A 32 37.72 -2.05 -7.87
CA ALA A 32 36.29 -1.90 -8.08
C ALA A 32 35.88 -0.45 -8.32
N THR A 33 34.93 -0.25 -9.21
CA THR A 33 34.36 1.08 -9.56
C THR A 33 33.30 1.55 -8.56
N GLY A 34 32.90 2.79 -8.65
CA GLY A 34 31.86 3.38 -7.77
C GLY A 34 32.42 3.96 -6.47
N THR A 35 31.54 4.63 -5.72
CA THR A 35 31.90 5.25 -4.44
C THR A 35 32.02 4.20 -3.35
N LYS A 36 33.11 4.23 -2.61
CA LYS A 36 33.43 3.29 -1.52
C LYS A 36 33.18 3.96 -0.18
N ASP A 37 31.98 3.83 0.34
CA ASP A 37 31.58 4.44 1.61
C ASP A 37 30.68 3.51 2.46
N ALA A 38 30.19 4.01 3.59
CA ALA A 38 29.36 3.24 4.51
C ALA A 38 27.97 2.87 3.97
N THR A 39 27.56 3.42 2.84
CA THR A 39 26.25 3.20 2.23
C THR A 39 26.28 2.23 1.05
N THR A 40 27.48 1.85 0.60
CA THR A 40 27.68 1.01 -0.58
C THR A 40 28.27 -0.35 -0.23
N PHE A 41 28.03 -1.34 -1.06
CA PHE A 41 28.61 -2.68 -0.97
C PHE A 41 29.24 -3.10 -2.31
N LEU A 42 30.21 -3.99 -2.24
CA LEU A 42 30.85 -4.55 -3.43
C LEU A 42 29.92 -5.57 -4.10
N ARG A 43 29.56 -5.35 -5.33
CA ARG A 43 28.72 -6.21 -6.15
C ARG A 43 29.57 -7.25 -6.91
N GLY A 44 28.89 -8.30 -7.40
CA GLY A 44 29.52 -9.34 -8.19
C GLY A 44 30.10 -8.87 -9.55
N ASP A 45 29.73 -7.68 -10.00
CA ASP A 45 30.30 -7.02 -11.19
C ASP A 45 31.52 -6.14 -10.89
N ASN A 46 32.11 -6.29 -9.72
CA ASN A 46 33.24 -5.51 -9.23
C ASN A 46 32.97 -4.00 -9.13
N SER A 47 31.73 -3.61 -8.83
CA SER A 47 31.37 -2.23 -8.56
C SER A 47 30.83 -2.04 -7.13
N PHE A 48 31.10 -0.87 -6.54
CA PHE A 48 30.43 -0.45 -5.30
C PHE A 48 29.16 0.31 -5.65
N ALA A 49 28.04 -0.12 -5.11
CA ALA A 49 26.76 0.55 -5.28
C ALA A 49 25.91 0.43 -4.03
N VAL A 50 25.01 1.37 -3.84
CA VAL A 50 23.98 1.30 -2.81
C VAL A 50 23.12 0.06 -3.07
N PRO A 51 22.76 -0.73 -2.04
CA PRO A 51 21.77 -1.78 -2.21
C PRO A 51 20.53 -1.22 -2.91
N SER A 52 20.07 -1.89 -3.95
CA SER A 52 18.77 -1.51 -4.53
C SER A 52 17.73 -1.65 -3.42
N GLY A 53 17.04 -0.56 -3.08
CA GLY A 53 15.96 -0.57 -2.12
C GLY A 53 14.91 -1.64 -2.46
N GLY A 54 14.19 -2.12 -1.47
CA GLY A 54 13.04 -2.99 -1.71
C GLY A 54 12.02 -2.28 -2.62
N LYS A 55 11.15 -3.07 -3.24
CA LYS A 55 10.10 -2.51 -4.12
C LYS A 55 9.03 -1.71 -3.37
N ILE A 56 9.02 -1.73 -2.05
CA ILE A 56 8.12 -0.92 -1.23
C ILE A 56 8.89 0.30 -0.71
N GLY A 57 8.47 1.49 -1.09
CA GLY A 57 9.08 2.76 -0.71
C GLY A 57 8.57 3.26 0.64
N GLN A 58 7.26 3.38 0.79
CA GLN A 58 6.61 3.82 2.01
C GLN A 58 5.29 3.10 2.22
N VAL A 59 4.85 3.00 3.48
CA VAL A 59 3.57 2.42 3.89
C VAL A 59 2.90 3.38 4.85
N LEU A 60 1.70 3.82 4.52
CA LEU A 60 0.90 4.74 5.32
C LEU A 60 -0.49 4.14 5.55
N GLN A 61 -1.04 4.34 6.74
CA GLN A 61 -2.36 3.81 7.09
C GLN A 61 -3.16 4.82 7.89
N SER A 62 -4.45 4.95 7.54
CA SER A 62 -5.47 5.52 8.41
C SER A 62 -6.32 4.40 8.98
N HIS A 63 -6.47 4.40 10.31
CA HIS A 63 -7.27 3.44 11.05
C HIS A 63 -8.48 4.14 11.66
N LYS A 64 -9.67 3.74 11.22
CA LYS A 64 -10.94 4.28 11.71
C LYS A 64 -11.50 3.38 12.80
N ILE A 65 -11.68 3.94 13.98
CA ILE A 65 -12.24 3.25 15.16
C ILE A 65 -13.61 3.78 15.55
N ASP A 66 -13.97 4.98 15.11
CA ASP A 66 -15.26 5.60 15.35
C ASP A 66 -16.34 5.09 14.39
N GLN A 67 -17.58 5.26 14.78
CA GLN A 67 -18.74 4.90 13.97
C GLN A 67 -18.98 5.94 12.87
N PHE A 68 -19.52 5.49 11.74
CA PHE A 68 -19.99 6.34 10.65
C PHE A 68 -21.28 5.77 10.09
N SER A 69 -22.23 6.62 9.75
CA SER A 69 -23.44 6.23 9.03
C SER A 69 -23.87 7.28 8.02
N THR A 70 -24.51 6.83 6.96
CA THR A 70 -25.15 7.72 5.98
C THR A 70 -26.43 7.10 5.42
N THR A 71 -27.41 7.95 5.18
CA THR A 71 -28.66 7.63 4.48
C THR A 71 -28.65 8.13 3.03
N ASN A 72 -27.50 8.59 2.54
CA ASN A 72 -27.37 9.08 1.16
C ASN A 72 -27.46 7.92 0.17
N GLY A 73 -28.54 7.89 -0.60
CA GLY A 73 -28.77 6.91 -1.65
C GLY A 73 -28.46 7.44 -3.06
N ILE A 74 -28.41 6.54 -4.03
CA ILE A 74 -28.11 6.85 -5.43
C ILE A 74 -29.09 7.87 -6.03
N GLY A 75 -30.34 7.87 -5.57
CA GLY A 75 -31.36 8.84 -5.99
C GLY A 75 -31.24 10.22 -5.36
N GLY A 76 -30.30 10.41 -4.42
CA GLY A 76 -30.09 11.65 -3.67
C GLY A 76 -28.76 12.32 -4.04
N THR A 77 -27.93 12.57 -3.02
CA THR A 77 -26.63 13.26 -3.19
C THR A 77 -25.49 12.38 -3.74
N GLY A 78 -25.76 11.09 -4.02
CA GLY A 78 -24.79 10.18 -4.56
C GLY A 78 -23.84 9.57 -3.50
N PHE A 79 -22.57 9.42 -3.84
CA PHE A 79 -21.57 8.85 -2.93
C PHE A 79 -21.15 9.86 -1.86
N THR A 80 -20.96 9.37 -0.64
CA THR A 80 -20.50 10.14 0.52
C THR A 80 -19.19 9.56 1.02
N ASP A 81 -18.21 10.41 1.29
CA ASP A 81 -16.93 10.01 1.85
C ASP A 81 -17.10 9.43 3.25
N ILE A 82 -16.50 8.29 3.50
CA ILE A 82 -16.46 7.71 4.84
C ILE A 82 -15.39 8.46 5.64
N THR A 83 -15.82 9.36 6.50
CA THR A 83 -14.91 10.14 7.35
C THR A 83 -13.95 9.23 8.11
N GLY A 84 -12.66 9.51 8.05
CA GLY A 84 -11.61 8.71 8.67
C GLY A 84 -11.06 7.56 7.81
N LEU A 85 -11.65 7.25 6.66
CA LEU A 85 -11.10 6.35 5.65
C LEU A 85 -10.50 7.14 4.47
N SER A 86 -9.56 7.99 4.79
CA SER A 86 -8.80 8.80 3.85
C SER A 86 -7.32 8.81 4.25
N GLN A 87 -6.43 8.66 3.28
CA GLN A 87 -4.99 8.69 3.48
C GLN A 87 -4.32 9.43 2.33
N ALA A 88 -3.40 10.33 2.66
CA ALA A 88 -2.56 10.98 1.67
C ALA A 88 -1.19 10.28 1.58
N ILE A 89 -0.63 10.27 0.38
CA ILE A 89 0.71 9.77 0.09
C ILE A 89 1.40 10.67 -0.93
N THR A 90 2.69 10.89 -0.78
CA THR A 90 3.51 11.64 -1.75
C THR A 90 4.48 10.67 -2.42
N PRO A 91 4.20 10.24 -3.66
CA PRO A 91 5.08 9.30 -4.36
C PRO A 91 6.47 9.87 -4.57
N SER A 92 7.49 9.03 -4.43
CA SER A 92 8.90 9.43 -4.59
C SER A 92 9.30 9.63 -6.05
N ALA A 93 8.57 9.01 -6.98
CA ALA A 93 8.78 9.14 -8.42
C ALA A 93 7.46 9.10 -9.19
N THR A 94 7.42 9.72 -10.37
CA THR A 94 6.25 9.67 -11.26
C THR A 94 5.95 8.27 -11.81
N SER A 95 6.94 7.37 -11.80
CA SER A 95 6.81 5.96 -12.17
C SER A 95 6.30 5.08 -11.03
N SER A 96 6.30 5.55 -9.79
CA SER A 96 5.79 4.81 -8.64
C SER A 96 4.31 4.49 -8.80
N LYS A 97 3.92 3.32 -8.31
CA LYS A 97 2.51 2.91 -8.19
C LYS A 97 2.10 2.93 -6.74
N ILE A 98 0.80 3.10 -6.49
CA ILE A 98 0.24 3.07 -5.14
C ILE A 98 -0.69 1.87 -5.02
N LEU A 99 -0.31 0.91 -4.19
CA LEU A 99 -1.20 -0.18 -3.79
C LEU A 99 -2.09 0.32 -2.66
N ILE A 100 -3.39 0.29 -2.91
CA ILE A 100 -4.45 0.70 -1.99
C ILE A 100 -5.10 -0.57 -1.46
N ILE A 101 -5.15 -0.72 -0.13
CA ILE A 101 -5.86 -1.81 0.54
C ILE A 101 -6.78 -1.17 1.56
N ALA A 102 -8.09 -1.34 1.40
CA ALA A 102 -9.07 -0.89 2.38
C ALA A 102 -9.85 -2.09 2.92
N ASN A 103 -9.88 -2.23 4.24
CA ASN A 103 -10.72 -3.20 4.92
C ASN A 103 -11.78 -2.43 5.70
N ILE A 104 -13.04 -2.71 5.41
CA ILE A 104 -14.17 -1.93 5.89
C ILE A 104 -15.15 -2.86 6.60
N TYR A 105 -15.37 -2.61 7.89
CA TYR A 105 -16.40 -3.30 8.66
C TYR A 105 -17.75 -2.63 8.41
N ILE A 106 -18.64 -3.32 7.73
CA ILE A 106 -19.90 -2.78 7.23
C ILE A 106 -21.11 -3.51 7.79
N SER A 107 -22.19 -2.76 8.01
CA SER A 107 -23.51 -3.30 8.25
C SER A 107 -24.58 -2.44 7.56
N SER A 108 -25.80 -2.92 7.51
CA SER A 108 -26.93 -2.14 6.97
C SER A 108 -28.19 -2.30 7.83
N SER A 109 -29.08 -1.32 7.75
CA SER A 109 -30.35 -1.35 8.47
C SER A 109 -31.55 -1.86 7.68
N GLY A 110 -31.41 -2.10 6.38
CA GLY A 110 -32.53 -2.50 5.53
C GLY A 110 -32.37 -3.89 4.96
N THR A 111 -33.44 -4.68 4.89
CA THR A 111 -33.47 -5.89 4.07
C THR A 111 -33.66 -5.50 2.61
N GLY A 112 -32.90 -6.13 1.70
CA GLY A 112 -33.00 -5.85 0.27
C GLY A 112 -32.20 -4.63 -0.21
N SER A 113 -31.50 -3.93 0.67
CA SER A 113 -30.67 -2.80 0.26
C SER A 113 -29.29 -3.23 -0.24
N ARG A 114 -28.81 -2.56 -1.27
CA ARG A 114 -27.43 -2.70 -1.74
C ARG A 114 -26.61 -1.52 -1.27
N GLN A 115 -25.46 -1.80 -0.74
CA GLN A 115 -24.46 -0.80 -0.39
C GLN A 115 -23.36 -0.85 -1.45
N TYR A 116 -22.86 0.31 -1.86
CA TYR A 116 -21.89 0.49 -2.89
C TYR A 116 -20.69 1.25 -2.37
N TYR A 117 -19.51 0.84 -2.79
CA TYR A 117 -18.23 1.38 -2.34
C TYR A 117 -17.35 1.73 -3.53
N ARG A 118 -16.64 2.85 -3.42
CA ARG A 118 -15.65 3.32 -4.39
C ARG A 118 -14.35 3.67 -3.70
N ILE A 119 -13.25 3.48 -4.44
CA ILE A 119 -11.98 4.11 -4.15
C ILE A 119 -11.94 5.40 -4.94
N GLU A 120 -11.61 6.51 -4.30
CA GLU A 120 -11.48 7.81 -4.95
C GLU A 120 -10.05 8.34 -4.80
N LYS A 121 -9.60 9.07 -5.81
CA LYS A 121 -8.35 9.81 -5.85
C LYS A 121 -8.65 11.28 -6.08
N GLY A 122 -8.39 12.13 -5.07
CA GLY A 122 -8.69 13.55 -5.16
C GLY A 122 -10.17 13.84 -5.47
N GLY A 123 -11.09 13.07 -4.91
CA GLY A 123 -12.54 13.19 -5.15
C GLY A 123 -13.03 12.58 -6.45
N THR A 124 -12.18 11.91 -7.21
CA THR A 124 -12.57 11.23 -8.45
C THR A 124 -12.47 9.72 -8.27
N ALA A 125 -13.54 9.00 -8.57
CA ALA A 125 -13.57 7.54 -8.47
C ALA A 125 -12.62 6.88 -9.47
N ILE A 126 -11.86 5.88 -9.02
CA ILE A 126 -10.87 5.16 -9.81
C ILE A 126 -11.13 3.66 -9.78
N GLY A 127 -10.52 2.92 -10.72
CA GLY A 127 -10.63 1.46 -10.78
C GLY A 127 -12.04 0.96 -11.07
N LEU A 128 -12.90 1.79 -11.62
CA LEU A 128 -14.26 1.42 -11.94
C LEU A 128 -14.34 0.63 -13.26
N PRO A 129 -15.35 -0.25 -13.42
CA PRO A 129 -15.60 -0.89 -14.70
C PRO A 129 -15.95 0.15 -15.76
N SER A 130 -15.71 -0.19 -17.02
CA SER A 130 -16.15 0.63 -18.16
C SER A 130 -17.66 0.89 -18.06
N ALA A 131 -18.09 2.07 -18.54
CA ALA A 131 -19.49 2.49 -18.46
C ALA A 131 -20.43 1.40 -19.00
N MET A 132 -21.35 0.98 -18.14
CA MET A 132 -22.44 0.08 -18.51
C MET A 132 -23.61 0.92 -19.01
N SER A 133 -24.40 0.36 -19.92
CA SER A 133 -25.58 1.05 -20.47
C SER A 133 -26.65 1.37 -19.41
N SER A 134 -26.61 0.69 -18.27
CA SER A 134 -27.43 0.95 -17.09
C SER A 134 -26.74 0.37 -15.86
N GLY A 135 -26.92 1.04 -14.71
CA GLY A 135 -26.37 0.61 -13.43
C GLY A 135 -25.36 1.57 -12.85
N THR A 136 -25.01 1.35 -11.60
CA THR A 136 -24.02 2.17 -10.88
C THR A 136 -22.65 1.53 -10.95
N ALA A 137 -21.69 2.21 -11.54
CA ALA A 137 -20.30 1.76 -11.53
C ALA A 137 -19.75 1.87 -10.10
N VAL A 138 -19.28 0.74 -9.58
CA VAL A 138 -18.78 0.62 -8.20
C VAL A 138 -17.52 -0.23 -8.18
N PHE A 139 -16.68 -0.02 -7.18
CA PHE A 139 -15.53 -0.89 -6.95
C PHE A 139 -15.92 -2.17 -6.21
N GLY A 140 -16.85 -2.06 -5.25
CA GLY A 140 -17.39 -3.18 -4.52
C GLY A 140 -18.83 -2.91 -4.08
N SER A 141 -19.58 -3.96 -3.85
CA SER A 141 -20.95 -3.86 -3.32
C SER A 141 -21.25 -4.99 -2.36
N ASN A 142 -22.09 -4.68 -1.38
CA ASN A 142 -22.70 -5.65 -0.48
C ASN A 142 -24.21 -5.61 -0.65
N TYR A 143 -24.84 -6.77 -0.65
CA TYR A 143 -26.29 -6.89 -0.69
C TYR A 143 -26.80 -7.57 0.58
N ASN A 144 -27.60 -6.85 1.35
CA ASN A 144 -28.17 -7.38 2.56
C ASN A 144 -29.53 -8.05 2.28
N TRP A 145 -29.50 -9.36 2.17
CA TRP A 145 -30.68 -10.15 1.80
C TRP A 145 -31.58 -10.50 2.99
N HIS A 146 -31.03 -10.72 4.17
CA HIS A 146 -31.78 -11.44 5.21
C HIS A 146 -31.90 -10.80 6.58
N SER A 147 -31.15 -9.79 6.94
CA SER A 147 -31.14 -9.31 8.32
C SER A 147 -30.68 -7.86 8.45
N THR A 148 -31.33 -7.12 9.33
CA THR A 148 -30.91 -5.78 9.75
C THR A 148 -29.67 -5.80 10.63
N THR A 149 -29.16 -6.99 10.99
CA THR A 149 -28.04 -7.18 11.93
C THR A 149 -26.82 -7.85 11.29
N SER A 150 -26.81 -8.09 9.98
CA SER A 150 -25.66 -8.68 9.31
C SER A 150 -24.49 -7.72 9.22
N THR A 151 -23.33 -8.19 9.64
CA THR A 151 -22.07 -7.49 9.53
C THR A 151 -21.12 -8.26 8.62
N VAL A 152 -20.28 -7.57 7.88
CA VAL A 152 -19.26 -8.20 7.02
C VAL A 152 -18.05 -7.30 6.90
N MET A 153 -16.87 -7.93 6.79
CA MET A 153 -15.64 -7.25 6.41
C MET A 153 -15.51 -7.25 4.89
N MET A 154 -15.48 -6.07 4.28
CA MET A 154 -15.22 -5.90 2.85
C MET A 154 -13.80 -5.42 2.63
N SER A 155 -13.08 -6.09 1.74
CA SER A 155 -11.74 -5.68 1.29
C SER A 155 -11.80 -5.13 -0.12
N LEU A 156 -11.24 -3.95 -0.33
CA LEU A 156 -11.03 -3.31 -1.62
C LEU A 156 -9.53 -3.23 -1.86
N VAL A 157 -9.06 -3.72 -3.00
CA VAL A 157 -7.63 -3.72 -3.35
C VAL A 157 -7.45 -3.18 -4.76
N TYR A 158 -6.61 -2.16 -4.93
CA TYR A 158 -6.34 -1.55 -6.22
C TYR A 158 -4.91 -1.04 -6.30
N LEU A 159 -4.28 -1.19 -7.48
CA LEU A 159 -2.97 -0.65 -7.77
C LEU A 159 -3.11 0.52 -8.75
N ASP A 160 -2.99 1.74 -8.25
CA ASP A 160 -3.05 2.97 -9.04
C ASP A 160 -1.67 3.38 -9.57
N SER A 161 -1.69 4.10 -10.69
CA SER A 161 -0.52 4.78 -11.28
C SER A 161 -0.78 6.28 -11.25
N PRO A 162 -0.47 7.00 -10.17
CA PRO A 162 -0.83 8.41 -10.02
C PRO A 162 -0.04 9.34 -10.94
N SER A 163 1.11 8.89 -11.45
CA SER A 163 1.99 9.63 -12.37
C SER A 163 2.38 11.03 -11.86
N THR A 164 2.56 11.18 -10.56
CA THR A 164 2.91 12.45 -9.90
C THR A 164 3.82 12.22 -8.71
N THR A 165 4.55 13.26 -8.33
CA THR A 165 5.29 13.35 -7.07
C THR A 165 4.65 14.35 -6.09
N SER A 166 3.46 14.84 -6.40
CA SER A 166 2.67 15.65 -5.48
C SER A 166 1.85 14.80 -4.51
N ALA A 167 1.54 15.36 -3.35
CA ALA A 167 0.67 14.70 -2.38
C ALA A 167 -0.68 14.35 -3.01
N THR A 168 -1.04 13.08 -2.94
CA THR A 168 -2.26 12.52 -3.53
C THR A 168 -3.07 11.85 -2.43
N THR A 169 -4.31 12.24 -2.28
CA THR A 169 -5.22 11.69 -1.27
C THR A 169 -6.11 10.62 -1.91
N TYR A 170 -6.18 9.48 -1.25
CA TYR A 170 -7.13 8.40 -1.56
C TYR A 170 -8.12 8.28 -0.42
N ASN A 171 -9.39 8.11 -0.74
CA ASN A 171 -10.48 7.95 0.21
C ASN A 171 -11.46 6.87 -0.26
N ILE A 172 -12.27 6.40 0.67
CA ILE A 172 -13.37 5.49 0.39
C ILE A 172 -14.68 6.24 0.52
N SER A 173 -15.52 6.13 -0.50
CA SER A 173 -16.88 6.66 -0.49
C SER A 173 -17.91 5.55 -0.60
N THR A 174 -19.11 5.81 -0.11
CA THR A 174 -20.22 4.85 -0.04
C THR A 174 -21.54 5.50 -0.40
N THR A 175 -22.46 4.66 -0.86
CA THR A 175 -23.90 5.00 -1.08
C THR A 175 -24.73 3.73 -0.99
N HIS A 176 -26.04 3.84 -1.10
CA HIS A 176 -26.97 2.69 -1.20
C HIS A 176 -27.99 2.88 -2.32
N ASN A 177 -28.69 1.82 -2.74
CA ASN A 177 -29.63 1.88 -3.86
C ASN A 177 -31.03 2.43 -3.54
N GLY A 178 -31.30 2.80 -2.31
CA GLY A 178 -32.49 3.58 -1.94
C GLY A 178 -33.86 2.92 -2.15
N ASN A 179 -33.93 1.64 -2.46
CA ASN A 179 -35.22 1.00 -2.76
C ASN A 179 -36.14 0.81 -1.55
N ASP A 180 -35.60 0.89 -0.34
CA ASP A 180 -36.37 0.85 0.90
C ASP A 180 -36.02 2.11 1.68
N GLY A 181 -36.99 2.97 1.94
CA GLY A 181 -36.87 4.34 2.47
C GLY A 181 -36.06 4.53 3.76
N ASP A 182 -35.55 3.46 4.36
CA ASP A 182 -34.77 3.47 5.60
C ASP A 182 -33.37 2.83 5.45
N ALA A 183 -32.88 2.66 4.24
CA ALA A 183 -31.56 2.08 4.06
C ALA A 183 -30.47 3.01 4.59
N THR A 184 -29.72 2.54 5.56
CA THR A 184 -28.57 3.24 6.14
C THR A 184 -27.32 2.40 5.96
N VAL A 185 -26.29 2.96 5.35
CA VAL A 185 -24.94 2.37 5.40
C VAL A 185 -24.35 2.65 6.77
N ARG A 186 -23.79 1.65 7.40
CA ARG A 186 -23.12 1.76 8.70
C ARG A 186 -21.72 1.16 8.62
N ILE A 187 -20.79 1.86 9.22
CA ILE A 187 -19.37 1.49 9.26
C ILE A 187 -18.95 1.41 10.73
N ASN A 188 -18.30 0.32 11.09
CA ASN A 188 -17.76 0.02 12.41
C ASN A 188 -18.80 -0.27 13.50
N PHE A 189 -20.08 -0.38 13.16
CA PHE A 189 -21.10 -0.76 14.13
C PHE A 189 -22.31 -1.45 13.47
N GLN A 190 -23.05 -2.21 14.26
CA GLN A 190 -24.23 -2.96 13.83
C GLN A 190 -25.52 -2.11 13.88
N ALA A 191 -26.52 -2.49 13.10
CA ALA A 191 -27.76 -1.73 12.94
C ALA A 191 -28.62 -1.57 14.22
N ASN A 192 -28.54 -2.52 15.13
CA ASN A 192 -29.32 -2.55 16.36
C ASN A 192 -28.50 -2.27 17.62
N SER A 193 -27.43 -1.48 17.51
CA SER A 193 -26.53 -1.19 18.62
C SER A 193 -27.24 -0.37 19.71
N GLY A 194 -28.06 -1.04 20.49
CA GLY A 194 -28.68 -0.51 21.70
C GLY A 194 -27.87 -0.78 22.96
N ASN A 195 -26.55 -0.96 22.88
CA ASN A 195 -25.67 -1.42 23.97
C ASN A 195 -25.99 -2.83 24.48
N GLY A 196 -26.56 -3.68 23.64
CA GLY A 196 -26.77 -5.10 23.95
C GLY A 196 -25.49 -5.91 23.89
N VAL A 197 -25.42 -6.98 24.67
CA VAL A 197 -24.28 -7.92 24.69
C VAL A 197 -24.04 -8.67 23.36
N ASN A 198 -24.89 -8.45 22.36
CA ASN A 198 -24.82 -9.07 21.04
C ASN A 198 -24.52 -8.06 19.92
N ASP A 199 -24.13 -6.82 20.27
CA ASP A 199 -23.83 -5.79 19.29
C ASP A 199 -22.35 -5.85 18.89
N ASP A 200 -22.10 -6.20 17.63
CA ASP A 200 -20.74 -6.26 17.09
C ASP A 200 -20.30 -4.88 16.62
N ASN A 201 -19.20 -4.40 17.18
CA ASN A 201 -18.47 -3.23 16.71
C ASN A 201 -17.12 -3.65 16.15
N GLY A 202 -16.77 -3.11 14.99
CA GLY A 202 -15.50 -3.39 14.33
C GLY A 202 -14.70 -2.12 14.08
N THR A 203 -13.61 -2.30 13.37
CA THR A 203 -12.76 -1.20 12.91
C THR A 203 -12.48 -1.34 11.43
N SER A 204 -12.20 -0.22 10.78
CA SER A 204 -11.87 -0.16 9.36
C SER A 204 -10.53 0.53 9.14
N ASN A 205 -9.88 0.28 8.02
CA ASN A 205 -8.63 0.93 7.68
C ASN A 205 -8.48 1.12 6.18
N ILE A 206 -7.66 2.09 5.81
CA ILE A 206 -7.11 2.25 4.47
C ILE A 206 -5.59 2.30 4.58
N THR A 207 -4.92 1.43 3.84
CA THR A 207 -3.45 1.35 3.77
C THR A 207 -3.01 1.69 2.36
N LEU A 208 -2.04 2.57 2.24
CA LEU A 208 -1.36 2.93 1.00
C LEU A 208 0.08 2.44 1.06
N MET A 209 0.52 1.74 0.02
CA MET A 209 1.90 1.28 -0.12
C MET A 209 2.45 1.80 -1.45
N GLU A 210 3.55 2.54 -1.39
CA GLU A 210 4.27 2.92 -2.61
C GLU A 210 5.08 1.75 -3.13
N VAL A 211 4.78 1.36 -4.36
CA VAL A 211 5.52 0.35 -5.11
C VAL A 211 6.45 1.07 -6.07
N LEU A 212 7.75 0.97 -5.82
CA LEU A 212 8.80 1.58 -6.65
C LEU A 212 8.96 0.86 -7.98
N ALA A 213 9.24 1.61 -9.04
CA ALA A 213 9.46 1.10 -10.39
C ALA A 213 10.81 0.39 -10.56
#